data_3d5223b7af918faadfca1736a8c9000d
#
_entry.id   3d5223b7af918faadfca1736a8c9000d
#
_cell.length_a   1.000
_cell.length_b   1.000
_cell.length_c   1.000
_cell.angle_alpha   90.00
_cell.angle_beta   90.00
_cell.angle_gamma   90.00
#
_symmetry.space_group_name_H-M   'P 1'
#
loop_
_entity.id
_entity.type
_entity.pdbx_description
1 polymer ?
#
loop_
_entity_poly.entity_id
_entity_poly.type
_entity_poly.pdbx_seq_one_letter_code
_entity_poly.pdbx_strand_id
1 'polypeptide(L)'
;MKLNYKRTILVGFAFFLICAFWQAYDNTIPLILTNKFGMSQTWSGVIMALDNVLALFLLPLFGAISDRSHSKKGRRTPFIVVGTLIAAVALVGLSFVDMAQLNNIKDVSAIDDPAALVTIYEKEKDETLLTPDGVKFTLAEKFTQEEFAAIRSQTQEGEKTLTNSDYTNYVVPARQAYAWQVTAESPATLVFFIALLLVVLVSMATFRSPAVALMPDVTVKPLRSKANAVINLMGSAGGILVLVLGMVFATASVRNSLMSYTAYFAVIAAIMLTALVIFLLTVREPEWAAQMVQDSVRYGLEDKPAEAEQLAENADVAEPAAGAEPMEAAVPAQPEKKGLSPEEKKSMIFILLSIVLWFFGYNAVTSKYSVYASNILHKDYNLTLIIAQAAAIISYLPVGMIASKVGRKKTIRAGVIMLTVAFGVAAFLRDTSPSLLMNAMFALAGIAWATINVNSFPMVVEMCSESDVGRYTGLYYTASMAAQVATPMLSGLLMDKLGMTVLFPYAAVFSALALVTMHFVHHGDSRPEAKKGLDALEDLDN
;
A
#
# COMPACT_ATOMS: atom_id res chain seq x y z
N MET A 1 34.39 -2.23 1.03
CA MET A 1 33.47 -1.08 0.80
C MET A 1 32.62 -0.84 2.05
N LYS A 2 32.27 0.42 2.34
CA LYS A 2 31.36 0.79 3.45
C LYS A 2 30.24 1.68 2.92
N LEU A 3 29.00 1.43 3.35
CA LEU A 3 27.86 2.27 2.98
C LEU A 3 28.00 3.66 3.63
N ASN A 4 27.72 4.71 2.88
CA ASN A 4 27.59 6.05 3.39
C ASN A 4 26.16 6.27 3.93
N TYR A 5 25.91 5.89 5.18
CA TYR A 5 24.60 5.99 5.82
C TYR A 5 23.99 7.40 5.76
N LYS A 6 24.81 8.45 5.93
CA LYS A 6 24.31 9.83 5.83
C LYS A 6 23.71 10.11 4.47
N ARG A 7 24.41 9.75 3.38
CA ARG A 7 23.91 9.89 2.00
C ARG A 7 22.64 9.07 1.78
N THR A 8 22.63 7.82 2.24
CA THR A 8 21.48 6.92 2.08
C THR A 8 20.25 7.43 2.83
N ILE A 9 20.39 7.95 4.05
CA ILE A 9 19.30 8.60 4.80
C ILE A 9 18.74 9.80 4.03
N LEU A 10 19.61 10.61 3.42
CA LEU A 10 19.17 11.77 2.64
C LEU A 10 18.39 11.36 1.38
N VAL A 11 18.83 10.31 0.67
CA VAL A 11 18.04 9.68 -0.41
C VAL A 11 16.72 9.12 0.12
N GLY A 12 16.72 8.59 1.32
CA GLY A 12 15.53 8.06 2.01
C GLY A 12 14.40 9.06 2.20
N PHE A 13 14.64 10.38 2.13
CA PHE A 13 13.56 11.37 2.14
C PHE A 13 12.60 11.22 0.96
N ALA A 14 13.03 10.70 -0.19
CA ALA A 14 12.14 10.38 -1.29
C ALA A 14 11.15 9.25 -0.92
N PHE A 15 11.62 8.23 -0.18
CA PHE A 15 10.76 7.16 0.36
C PHE A 15 9.85 7.64 1.48
N PHE A 16 10.36 8.51 2.35
CA PHE A 16 9.55 9.18 3.36
C PHE A 16 8.34 9.89 2.74
N LEU A 17 8.55 10.65 1.65
CA LEU A 17 7.49 11.33 0.90
C LEU A 17 6.44 10.35 0.37
N ILE A 18 6.88 9.24 -0.25
CA ILE A 18 5.99 8.21 -0.78
C ILE A 18 5.11 7.64 0.33
N CYS A 19 5.71 7.15 1.40
CA CYS A 19 4.98 6.45 2.46
C CYS A 19 4.10 7.40 3.29
N ALA A 20 4.53 8.64 3.53
CA ALA A 20 3.69 9.64 4.19
C ALA A 20 2.41 9.93 3.39
N PHE A 21 2.52 10.09 2.07
CA PHE A 21 1.36 10.28 1.22
C PHE A 21 0.41 9.08 1.25
N TRP A 22 0.93 7.87 0.99
CA TRP A 22 0.10 6.67 0.92
C TRP A 22 -0.61 6.37 2.24
N GLN A 23 0.06 6.59 3.37
CA GLN A 23 -0.57 6.39 4.67
C GLN A 23 -1.75 7.34 4.90
N ALA A 24 -1.63 8.61 4.47
CA ALA A 24 -2.73 9.56 4.53
C ALA A 24 -3.87 9.16 3.58
N TYR A 25 -3.54 8.81 2.34
CA TYR A 25 -4.48 8.38 1.31
C TYR A 25 -5.30 7.16 1.78
N ASP A 26 -4.65 6.08 2.15
CA ASP A 26 -5.30 4.82 2.52
C ASP A 26 -6.23 4.94 3.72
N ASN A 27 -5.90 5.82 4.67
CA ASN A 27 -6.67 5.95 5.89
C ASN A 27 -7.82 6.97 5.79
N THR A 28 -7.68 8.02 4.97
CA THR A 28 -8.66 9.12 5.00
C THR A 28 -9.58 9.14 3.78
N ILE A 29 -9.11 8.76 2.59
CA ILE A 29 -9.95 8.79 1.40
C ILE A 29 -11.17 7.86 1.53
N PRO A 30 -11.06 6.60 2.00
CA PRO A 30 -12.23 5.77 2.23
C PRO A 30 -13.24 6.38 3.20
N LEU A 31 -12.77 7.06 4.27
CA LEU A 31 -13.65 7.73 5.24
C LEU A 31 -14.40 8.92 4.61
N ILE A 32 -13.72 9.71 3.76
CA ILE A 32 -14.36 10.81 3.04
C ILE A 32 -15.42 10.27 2.07
N LEU A 33 -15.09 9.27 1.28
CA LEU A 33 -16.00 8.68 0.30
C LEU A 33 -17.25 8.08 0.95
N THR A 34 -17.10 7.40 2.08
CA THR A 34 -18.24 6.75 2.75
C THR A 34 -19.04 7.71 3.63
N ASN A 35 -18.40 8.56 4.43
CA ASN A 35 -19.09 9.39 5.41
C ASN A 35 -19.68 10.68 4.83
N LYS A 36 -19.00 11.28 3.83
CA LYS A 36 -19.42 12.59 3.29
C LYS A 36 -20.10 12.51 1.93
N PHE A 37 -19.63 11.59 1.07
CA PHE A 37 -20.31 11.34 -0.20
C PHE A 37 -21.37 10.24 -0.09
N GLY A 38 -21.42 9.50 1.03
CA GLY A 38 -22.38 8.42 1.25
C GLY A 38 -22.17 7.21 0.33
N MET A 39 -20.96 7.05 -0.23
CA MET A 39 -20.67 5.96 -1.16
C MET A 39 -20.67 4.61 -0.46
N SER A 40 -21.19 3.59 -1.14
CA SER A 40 -21.10 2.21 -0.68
C SER A 40 -19.64 1.73 -0.60
N GLN A 41 -19.39 0.67 0.17
CA GLN A 41 -18.06 0.08 0.30
C GLN A 41 -17.51 -0.45 -1.03
N THR A 42 -18.41 -0.93 -1.91
CA THR A 42 -18.06 -1.36 -3.28
C THR A 42 -17.49 -0.20 -4.09
N TRP A 43 -18.22 0.90 -4.21
CA TRP A 43 -17.79 2.04 -5.01
C TRP A 43 -16.58 2.77 -4.41
N SER A 44 -16.51 2.88 -3.09
CA SER A 44 -15.29 3.33 -2.40
C SER A 44 -14.11 2.43 -2.76
N GLY A 45 -14.31 1.10 -2.81
CA GLY A 45 -13.27 0.14 -3.22
C GLY A 45 -12.84 0.31 -4.69
N VAL A 46 -13.79 0.60 -5.60
CA VAL A 46 -13.47 0.90 -7.02
C VAL A 46 -12.57 2.12 -7.14
N ILE A 47 -12.89 3.20 -6.40
CA ILE A 47 -12.07 4.41 -6.42
C ILE A 47 -10.69 4.14 -5.82
N MET A 48 -10.62 3.40 -4.71
CA MET A 48 -9.34 3.05 -4.09
C MET A 48 -8.48 2.14 -4.98
N ALA A 49 -9.07 1.33 -5.85
CA ALA A 49 -8.31 0.48 -6.78
C ALA A 49 -7.68 1.26 -7.95
N LEU A 50 -8.10 2.51 -8.19
CA LEU A 50 -7.58 3.32 -9.30
C LEU A 50 -6.07 3.58 -9.19
N ASP A 51 -5.53 3.67 -7.99
CA ASP A 51 -4.09 3.83 -7.76
C ASP A 51 -3.30 2.67 -8.36
N ASN A 52 -3.72 1.44 -8.09
CA ASN A 52 -3.06 0.23 -8.57
C ASN A 52 -3.26 0.05 -10.09
N VAL A 53 -4.45 0.39 -10.62
CA VAL A 53 -4.70 0.38 -12.06
C VAL A 53 -3.80 1.37 -12.78
N LEU A 54 -3.71 2.61 -12.29
CA LEU A 54 -2.84 3.63 -12.85
C LEU A 54 -1.36 3.27 -12.71
N ALA A 55 -0.96 2.73 -11.55
CA ALA A 55 0.42 2.32 -11.28
C ALA A 55 0.93 1.29 -12.29
N LEU A 56 0.07 0.35 -12.71
CA LEU A 56 0.41 -0.69 -13.68
C LEU A 56 0.96 -0.11 -15.00
N PHE A 57 0.41 1.01 -15.45
CA PHE A 57 0.81 1.67 -16.70
C PHE A 57 1.80 2.82 -16.48
N LEU A 58 1.57 3.63 -15.45
CA LEU A 58 2.31 4.88 -15.25
C LEU A 58 3.68 4.68 -14.61
N LEU A 59 3.88 3.67 -13.74
CA LEU A 59 5.18 3.45 -13.12
C LEU A 59 6.25 3.04 -14.17
N PRO A 60 6.00 2.07 -15.07
CA PRO A 60 6.95 1.78 -16.15
C PRO A 60 7.16 2.96 -17.08
N LEU A 61 6.08 3.70 -17.42
CA LEU A 61 6.16 4.86 -18.30
C LEU A 61 7.07 5.94 -17.71
N PHE A 62 6.82 6.39 -16.48
CA PHE A 62 7.63 7.44 -15.85
C PHE A 62 9.04 6.95 -15.48
N GLY A 63 9.21 5.67 -15.19
CA GLY A 63 10.51 5.03 -15.09
C GLY A 63 11.32 5.23 -16.37
N ALA A 64 10.79 4.80 -17.51
CA ALA A 64 11.46 4.91 -18.82
C ALA A 64 11.69 6.37 -19.25
N ILE A 65 10.73 7.28 -18.99
CA ILE A 65 10.91 8.71 -19.29
C ILE A 65 12.06 9.29 -18.44
N SER A 66 12.11 8.95 -17.15
CA SER A 66 13.16 9.45 -16.26
C SER A 66 14.54 8.90 -16.60
N ASP A 67 14.63 7.65 -17.10
CA ASP A 67 15.89 7.05 -17.56
C ASP A 67 16.51 7.84 -18.71
N ARG A 68 15.68 8.38 -19.61
CA ARG A 68 16.09 9.18 -20.77
C ARG A 68 16.31 10.67 -20.47
N SER A 69 16.07 11.09 -19.23
CA SER A 69 16.21 12.51 -18.86
C SER A 69 17.68 12.91 -18.69
N HIS A 70 18.06 14.06 -19.26
CA HIS A 70 19.42 14.64 -19.21
C HIS A 70 19.43 15.96 -18.44
N SER A 71 18.69 16.08 -17.35
CA SER A 71 18.63 17.30 -16.56
C SER A 71 19.93 17.58 -15.80
N LYS A 72 20.32 18.87 -15.71
CA LYS A 72 21.48 19.33 -14.92
C LYS A 72 21.36 19.02 -13.42
N LYS A 73 20.14 18.80 -12.91
CA LYS A 73 19.87 18.43 -11.50
C LYS A 73 19.85 16.92 -11.25
N GLY A 74 20.13 16.12 -12.28
CA GLY A 74 20.01 14.67 -12.26
C GLY A 74 18.81 14.18 -13.08
N ARG A 75 18.79 12.89 -13.40
CA ARG A 75 17.71 12.28 -14.21
C ARG A 75 16.44 12.02 -13.41
N ARG A 76 16.53 11.79 -12.09
CA ARG A 76 15.41 11.46 -11.20
C ARG A 76 14.83 12.68 -10.48
N THR A 77 15.70 13.56 -10.00
CA THR A 77 15.32 14.72 -9.17
C THR A 77 14.21 15.59 -9.78
N PRO A 78 14.17 15.92 -11.09
CA PRO A 78 13.09 16.74 -11.64
C PRO A 78 11.70 16.11 -11.49
N PHE A 79 11.59 14.79 -11.67
CA PHE A 79 10.33 14.06 -11.53
C PHE A 79 9.88 14.02 -10.07
N ILE A 80 10.82 13.80 -9.14
CA ILE A 80 10.55 13.85 -7.70
C ILE A 80 10.00 15.22 -7.31
N VAL A 81 10.62 16.29 -7.78
CA VAL A 81 10.19 17.67 -7.48
C VAL A 81 8.80 17.95 -8.03
N VAL A 82 8.62 17.76 -9.33
CA VAL A 82 7.35 18.09 -10.01
C VAL A 82 6.21 17.24 -9.46
N GLY A 83 6.42 15.93 -9.34
CA GLY A 83 5.40 15.03 -8.81
C GLY A 83 5.01 15.37 -7.37
N THR A 84 5.98 15.64 -6.49
CA THR A 84 5.70 16.00 -5.09
C THR A 84 4.99 17.36 -4.98
N LEU A 85 5.40 18.37 -5.75
CA LEU A 85 4.76 19.68 -5.72
C LEU A 85 3.31 19.60 -6.16
N ILE A 86 3.03 18.94 -7.29
CA ILE A 86 1.66 18.79 -7.78
C ILE A 86 0.84 17.96 -6.81
N ALA A 87 1.39 16.85 -6.29
CA ALA A 87 0.69 16.00 -5.32
C ALA A 87 0.33 16.77 -4.04
N ALA A 88 1.26 17.57 -3.49
CA ALA A 88 1.02 18.36 -2.29
C ALA A 88 -0.07 19.43 -2.50
N VAL A 89 0.00 20.16 -3.62
CA VAL A 89 -1.01 21.18 -3.97
C VAL A 89 -2.38 20.54 -4.20
N ALA A 90 -2.42 19.43 -4.94
CA ALA A 90 -3.66 18.73 -5.25
C ALA A 90 -4.27 18.06 -4.00
N LEU A 91 -3.45 17.56 -3.07
CA LEU A 91 -3.91 17.03 -1.77
C LEU A 91 -4.62 18.12 -0.95
N VAL A 92 -4.05 19.32 -0.89
CA VAL A 92 -4.72 20.47 -0.27
C VAL A 92 -5.98 20.85 -1.05
N GLY A 93 -5.93 20.80 -2.39
CA GLY A 93 -7.11 21.01 -3.24
C GLY A 93 -8.25 20.03 -2.94
N LEU A 94 -7.95 18.75 -2.72
CA LEU A 94 -8.95 17.74 -2.30
C LEU A 94 -9.69 18.16 -1.02
N SER A 95 -9.01 18.80 -0.07
CA SER A 95 -9.64 19.25 1.16
C SER A 95 -10.67 20.39 0.95
N PHE A 96 -10.49 21.21 -0.06
CA PHE A 96 -11.50 22.23 -0.40
C PHE A 96 -12.74 21.61 -1.05
N VAL A 97 -12.57 20.59 -1.88
CA VAL A 97 -13.70 19.84 -2.43
C VAL A 97 -14.41 19.03 -1.34
N ASP A 98 -13.68 18.46 -0.41
CA ASP A 98 -14.20 17.83 0.80
C ASP A 98 -15.04 18.81 1.63
N MET A 99 -14.56 20.05 1.83
CA MET A 99 -15.29 21.10 2.52
C MET A 99 -16.54 21.55 1.73
N ALA A 100 -16.46 21.62 0.40
CA ALA A 100 -17.62 21.93 -0.44
C ALA A 100 -18.69 20.83 -0.30
N GLN A 101 -18.32 19.56 -0.26
CA GLN A 101 -19.25 18.46 -0.01
C GLN A 101 -19.86 18.55 1.40
N LEU A 102 -19.05 18.91 2.41
CA LEU A 102 -19.56 19.13 3.76
C LEU A 102 -20.63 20.23 3.80
N ASN A 103 -20.45 21.29 3.00
CA ASN A 103 -21.45 22.36 2.86
C ASN A 103 -22.72 21.87 2.17
N ASN A 104 -22.64 20.93 1.22
CA ASN A 104 -23.83 20.35 0.59
C ASN A 104 -24.67 19.54 1.58
N ILE A 105 -24.04 18.91 2.58
CA ILE A 105 -24.70 18.13 3.63
C ILE A 105 -24.74 18.87 4.98
N LYS A 106 -24.64 20.20 4.97
CA LYS A 106 -24.53 21.03 6.19
C LYS A 106 -25.67 20.77 7.19
N ASP A 107 -26.87 20.48 6.70
CA ASP A 107 -28.07 20.28 7.51
C ASP A 107 -27.98 19.03 8.39
N VAL A 108 -27.07 18.09 8.06
CA VAL A 108 -26.83 16.85 8.80
C VAL A 108 -25.37 16.69 9.24
N SER A 109 -24.52 17.70 9.03
CA SER A 109 -23.08 17.61 9.31
C SER A 109 -22.72 17.75 10.80
N ALA A 110 -23.59 18.36 11.59
CA ALA A 110 -23.39 18.51 13.03
C ALA A 110 -23.66 17.18 13.75
N ILE A 111 -22.61 16.59 14.35
CA ILE A 111 -22.64 15.20 14.84
C ILE A 111 -23.65 14.97 15.95
N ASP A 112 -23.70 15.83 16.97
CA ASP A 112 -24.55 15.64 18.16
C ASP A 112 -25.71 16.67 18.21
N ASP A 113 -26.05 17.28 17.07
CA ASP A 113 -27.13 18.25 16.98
C ASP A 113 -28.48 17.54 16.79
N PRO A 114 -29.44 17.72 17.70
CA PRO A 114 -30.79 17.19 17.56
C PRO A 114 -31.50 17.59 16.27
N ALA A 115 -31.30 18.83 15.79
CA ALA A 115 -31.93 19.30 14.56
C ALA A 115 -31.41 18.53 13.32
N ALA A 116 -30.11 18.24 13.29
CA ALA A 116 -29.53 17.42 12.24
C ALA A 116 -30.09 16.00 12.26
N LEU A 117 -30.27 15.41 13.44
CA LEU A 117 -30.84 14.06 13.59
C LEU A 117 -32.32 14.01 13.22
N VAL A 118 -33.09 15.03 13.55
CA VAL A 118 -34.49 15.19 13.08
C VAL A 118 -34.55 15.20 11.56
N THR A 119 -33.69 15.98 10.92
CA THR A 119 -33.64 16.07 9.45
C THR A 119 -33.32 14.71 8.81
N ILE A 120 -32.35 13.95 9.39
CA ILE A 120 -32.02 12.59 8.93
C ILE A 120 -33.23 11.66 9.11
N TYR A 121 -33.87 11.70 10.29
CA TYR A 121 -35.01 10.84 10.58
C TYR A 121 -36.17 11.07 9.59
N GLU A 122 -36.55 12.32 9.36
CA GLU A 122 -37.66 12.66 8.45
C GLU A 122 -37.40 12.20 6.99
N LYS A 123 -36.17 12.22 6.56
CA LYS A 123 -35.78 11.81 5.21
C LYS A 123 -35.63 10.29 5.03
N GLU A 124 -35.07 9.63 6.04
CA GLU A 124 -34.62 8.23 5.92
C GLU A 124 -35.51 7.23 6.73
N LYS A 125 -36.59 7.70 7.42
CA LYS A 125 -37.37 6.87 8.35
C LYS A 125 -38.00 5.63 7.72
N ASP A 126 -38.38 5.71 6.45
CA ASP A 126 -39.06 4.63 5.72
C ASP A 126 -38.09 3.82 4.83
N GLU A 127 -36.84 4.24 4.73
CA GLU A 127 -35.82 3.55 3.94
C GLU A 127 -35.29 2.31 4.68
N THR A 128 -35.08 1.22 3.93
CA THR A 128 -34.46 0.01 4.47
C THR A 128 -32.95 0.18 4.47
N LEU A 129 -32.37 0.36 5.62
CA LEU A 129 -30.94 0.55 5.85
C LEU A 129 -30.30 -0.73 6.40
N LEU A 130 -28.97 -0.75 6.43
CA LEU A 130 -28.18 -1.84 7.01
C LEU A 130 -27.32 -1.28 8.15
N THR A 131 -27.37 -1.94 9.29
CA THR A 131 -26.37 -1.71 10.34
C THR A 131 -24.98 -2.14 9.83
N PRO A 132 -23.87 -1.66 10.44
CA PRO A 132 -22.52 -2.11 10.06
C PRO A 132 -22.29 -3.63 10.11
N ASP A 133 -23.03 -4.35 10.95
CA ASP A 133 -22.99 -5.82 11.03
C ASP A 133 -23.95 -6.53 10.06
N GLY A 134 -24.66 -5.77 9.22
CA GLY A 134 -25.46 -6.30 8.10
C GLY A 134 -26.92 -6.61 8.44
N VAL A 135 -27.43 -6.17 9.60
CA VAL A 135 -28.85 -6.32 9.96
C VAL A 135 -29.67 -5.23 9.29
N LYS A 136 -30.77 -5.63 8.62
CA LYS A 136 -31.72 -4.69 8.02
C LYS A 136 -32.58 -4.03 9.09
N PHE A 137 -32.82 -2.74 8.91
CA PHE A 137 -33.72 -1.97 9.77
C PHE A 137 -34.37 -0.82 9.00
N THR A 138 -35.48 -0.29 9.53
CA THR A 138 -36.03 1.03 9.20
C THR A 138 -36.03 1.87 10.46
N LEU A 139 -35.80 3.19 10.34
CA LEU A 139 -35.78 4.05 11.53
C LEU A 139 -37.13 4.11 12.21
N ALA A 140 -38.24 4.15 11.42
CA ALA A 140 -39.59 4.23 11.95
C ALA A 140 -40.00 3.00 12.79
N GLU A 141 -39.40 1.80 12.53
CA GLU A 141 -39.65 0.60 13.33
C GLU A 141 -38.83 0.55 14.61
N LYS A 142 -37.72 1.28 14.66
CA LYS A 142 -36.75 1.21 15.77
C LYS A 142 -36.89 2.34 16.77
N PHE A 143 -37.23 3.54 16.30
CA PHE A 143 -37.20 4.78 17.10
C PHE A 143 -38.37 5.67 16.74
N THR A 144 -38.87 6.41 17.74
CA THR A 144 -39.60 7.64 17.48
C THR A 144 -38.61 8.75 17.09
N GLN A 145 -39.12 9.80 16.48
CA GLN A 145 -38.29 10.96 16.08
C GLN A 145 -37.56 11.57 17.30
N GLU A 146 -38.22 11.63 18.45
CA GLU A 146 -37.65 12.19 19.68
C GLU A 146 -36.53 11.33 20.23
N GLU A 147 -36.72 9.99 20.26
CA GLU A 147 -35.70 9.03 20.68
C GLU A 147 -34.47 9.08 19.76
N PHE A 148 -34.68 9.13 18.44
CA PHE A 148 -33.58 9.21 17.48
C PHE A 148 -32.82 10.54 17.61
N ALA A 149 -33.51 11.67 17.81
CA ALA A 149 -32.89 12.98 18.00
C ALA A 149 -32.11 13.07 19.33
N ALA A 150 -32.42 12.21 20.30
CA ALA A 150 -31.71 12.13 21.58
C ALA A 150 -30.42 11.31 21.53
N ILE A 151 -30.18 10.52 20.48
CA ILE A 151 -28.96 9.69 20.35
C ILE A 151 -27.73 10.61 20.24
N ARG A 152 -26.69 10.28 21.01
CA ARG A 152 -25.41 11.00 21.00
C ARG A 152 -24.30 10.08 20.52
N SER A 153 -23.28 10.65 19.87
CA SER A 153 -22.13 9.90 19.34
C SER A 153 -21.30 9.19 20.41
N GLN A 154 -21.36 9.71 21.63
CA GLN A 154 -20.61 9.18 22.78
C GLN A 154 -21.51 9.06 24.01
N THR A 155 -21.23 8.04 24.81
CA THR A 155 -21.83 7.82 26.13
C THR A 155 -20.75 7.85 27.19
N GLN A 156 -21.12 8.27 28.40
CA GLN A 156 -20.23 8.20 29.55
C GLN A 156 -20.55 6.96 30.38
N GLU A 157 -19.55 6.09 30.62
CA GLU A 157 -19.66 4.96 31.51
C GLU A 157 -18.59 5.09 32.61
N GLY A 158 -19.02 5.63 33.75
CA GLY A 158 -18.12 6.08 34.82
C GLY A 158 -17.20 7.23 34.35
N GLU A 159 -15.89 7.06 34.46
CA GLU A 159 -14.89 8.03 33.98
C GLU A 159 -14.52 7.85 32.50
N LYS A 160 -15.03 6.84 31.83
CA LYS A 160 -14.69 6.53 30.44
C LYS A 160 -15.74 7.08 29.48
N THR A 161 -15.28 7.77 28.45
CA THR A 161 -16.10 8.14 27.30
C THR A 161 -16.00 7.03 26.25
N LEU A 162 -17.15 6.43 25.92
CA LEU A 162 -17.24 5.35 24.94
C LEU A 162 -18.05 5.83 23.73
N THR A 163 -17.78 5.26 22.57
CA THR A 163 -18.60 5.46 21.38
C THR A 163 -19.96 4.79 21.60
N ASN A 164 -21.05 5.49 21.28
CA ASN A 164 -22.38 4.94 21.41
C ASN A 164 -22.69 3.97 20.25
N SER A 165 -23.01 2.73 20.58
CA SER A 165 -23.35 1.69 19.59
C SER A 165 -24.62 2.02 18.80
N ASP A 166 -25.64 2.65 19.39
CA ASP A 166 -26.85 3.05 18.66
C ASP A 166 -26.54 4.14 17.62
N TYR A 167 -25.60 5.04 17.95
CA TYR A 167 -25.16 6.04 17.01
C TYR A 167 -24.47 5.42 15.78
N THR A 168 -23.57 4.50 15.98
CA THR A 168 -22.84 3.84 14.89
C THR A 168 -23.71 2.86 14.11
N ASN A 169 -24.66 2.19 14.78
CA ASN A 169 -25.51 1.21 14.13
C ASN A 169 -26.67 1.82 13.35
N TYR A 170 -27.18 2.98 13.77
CA TYR A 170 -28.40 3.55 13.19
C TYR A 170 -28.19 4.95 12.62
N VAL A 171 -27.52 5.85 13.34
CA VAL A 171 -27.34 7.24 12.89
C VAL A 171 -26.31 7.32 11.75
N VAL A 172 -25.18 6.61 11.84
CA VAL A 172 -24.14 6.64 10.80
C VAL A 172 -24.69 6.12 9.46
N PRO A 173 -25.33 4.95 9.35
CA PRO A 173 -25.91 4.48 8.09
C PRO A 173 -26.98 5.42 7.53
N ALA A 174 -27.87 5.94 8.37
CA ALA A 174 -28.90 6.88 7.92
C ALA A 174 -28.29 8.19 7.39
N ARG A 175 -27.27 8.72 8.05
CA ARG A 175 -26.54 9.90 7.57
C ARG A 175 -25.81 9.64 6.26
N GLN A 176 -25.23 8.45 6.09
CA GLN A 176 -24.59 8.05 4.83
C GLN A 176 -25.61 7.93 3.70
N ALA A 177 -26.80 7.39 3.96
CA ALA A 177 -27.90 7.33 2.99
C ALA A 177 -28.32 8.74 2.56
N TYR A 178 -28.55 9.64 3.50
CA TYR A 178 -28.83 11.04 3.21
C TYR A 178 -27.71 11.71 2.38
N ALA A 179 -26.45 11.52 2.76
CA ALA A 179 -25.32 12.07 2.04
C ALA A 179 -25.23 11.54 0.60
N TRP A 180 -25.59 10.26 0.37
CA TRP A 180 -25.66 9.68 -0.96
C TRP A 180 -26.78 10.30 -1.79
N GLN A 181 -27.98 10.53 -1.23
CA GLN A 181 -29.08 11.18 -1.95
C GLN A 181 -28.65 12.59 -2.41
N VAL A 182 -28.08 13.40 -1.51
CA VAL A 182 -27.57 14.75 -1.85
C VAL A 182 -26.47 14.67 -2.91
N THR A 183 -25.57 13.69 -2.82
CA THR A 183 -24.50 13.48 -3.81
C THR A 183 -25.07 13.07 -5.16
N ALA A 184 -26.09 12.22 -5.20
CA ALA A 184 -26.74 11.78 -6.44
C ALA A 184 -27.52 12.91 -7.11
N GLU A 185 -28.17 13.78 -6.34
CA GLU A 185 -28.88 14.97 -6.85
C GLU A 185 -27.91 16.03 -7.40
N SER A 186 -26.72 16.18 -6.78
CA SER A 186 -25.70 17.14 -7.19
C SER A 186 -24.29 16.51 -7.23
N PRO A 187 -23.98 15.73 -8.26
CA PRO A 187 -22.74 14.94 -8.31
C PRO A 187 -21.48 15.76 -8.62
N ALA A 188 -21.59 17.07 -8.82
CA ALA A 188 -20.47 17.92 -9.23
C ALA A 188 -19.29 17.84 -8.25
N THR A 189 -19.52 17.89 -6.94
CA THR A 189 -18.46 17.77 -5.93
C THR A 189 -17.77 16.42 -5.97
N LEU A 190 -18.49 15.33 -6.18
CA LEU A 190 -17.93 13.99 -6.34
C LEU A 190 -17.06 13.89 -7.60
N VAL A 191 -17.55 14.41 -8.73
CA VAL A 191 -16.80 14.43 -9.99
C VAL A 191 -15.50 15.22 -9.85
N PHE A 192 -15.57 16.41 -9.23
CA PHE A 192 -14.38 17.23 -8.94
C PHE A 192 -13.42 16.51 -7.98
N PHE A 193 -13.94 15.84 -6.96
CA PHE A 193 -13.13 15.06 -6.02
C PHE A 193 -12.37 13.96 -6.75
N ILE A 194 -13.05 13.17 -7.56
CA ILE A 194 -12.43 12.08 -8.35
C ILE A 194 -11.42 12.64 -9.36
N ALA A 195 -11.76 13.72 -10.07
CA ALA A 195 -10.84 14.35 -11.03
C ALA A 195 -9.56 14.83 -10.36
N LEU A 196 -9.68 15.49 -9.21
CA LEU A 196 -8.52 15.97 -8.46
C LEU A 196 -7.74 14.82 -7.84
N LEU A 197 -8.43 13.77 -7.38
CA LEU A 197 -7.81 12.53 -6.91
C LEU A 197 -6.96 11.87 -8.01
N LEU A 198 -7.46 11.82 -9.25
CA LEU A 198 -6.68 11.33 -10.40
C LEU A 198 -5.43 12.17 -10.64
N VAL A 199 -5.51 13.51 -10.51
CA VAL A 199 -4.34 14.38 -10.60
C VAL A 199 -3.31 14.03 -9.52
N VAL A 200 -3.75 13.80 -8.28
CA VAL A 200 -2.88 13.35 -7.19
C VAL A 200 -2.22 12.02 -7.53
N LEU A 201 -3.00 11.01 -7.96
CA LEU A 201 -2.49 9.66 -8.27
C LEU A 201 -1.49 9.67 -9.43
N VAL A 202 -1.78 10.41 -10.51
CA VAL A 202 -0.84 10.59 -11.64
C VAL A 202 0.45 11.28 -11.18
N SER A 203 0.33 12.30 -10.33
CA SER A 203 1.50 13.00 -9.77
C SER A 203 2.34 12.10 -8.89
N MET A 204 1.70 11.25 -8.08
CA MET A 204 2.37 10.23 -7.28
C MET A 204 3.08 9.20 -8.16
N ALA A 205 2.46 8.73 -9.23
CA ALA A 205 3.08 7.81 -10.19
C ALA A 205 4.29 8.46 -10.90
N THR A 206 4.21 9.76 -11.19
CA THR A 206 5.30 10.53 -11.84
C THR A 206 6.58 10.51 -11.02
N PHE A 207 6.49 10.61 -9.69
CA PHE A 207 7.71 10.65 -8.87
C PHE A 207 8.07 9.31 -8.21
N ARG A 208 7.11 8.41 -7.97
CA ARG A 208 7.35 7.16 -7.25
C ARG A 208 8.41 6.29 -7.93
N SER A 209 8.28 6.02 -9.23
CA SER A 209 9.24 5.21 -9.98
C SER A 209 10.64 5.83 -10.02
N PRO A 210 10.82 7.14 -10.37
CA PRO A 210 12.12 7.80 -10.27
C PRO A 210 12.71 7.83 -8.86
N ALA A 211 11.89 8.01 -7.83
CA ALA A 211 12.35 8.02 -6.44
C ALA A 211 12.91 6.67 -6.01
N VAL A 212 12.24 5.56 -6.38
CA VAL A 212 12.73 4.21 -6.13
C VAL A 212 14.03 3.94 -6.89
N ALA A 213 14.12 4.36 -8.16
CA ALA A 213 15.31 4.19 -8.99
C ALA A 213 16.52 5.03 -8.54
N LEU A 214 16.30 6.10 -7.78
CA LEU A 214 17.39 6.98 -7.32
C LEU A 214 18.41 6.24 -6.44
N MET A 215 17.96 5.34 -5.55
CA MET A 215 18.87 4.63 -4.64
C MET A 215 19.88 3.76 -5.39
N PRO A 216 19.48 2.86 -6.31
CA PRO A 216 20.45 2.09 -7.09
C PRO A 216 21.31 2.95 -8.01
N ASP A 217 20.84 4.13 -8.46
CA ASP A 217 21.60 5.06 -9.30
C ASP A 217 22.79 5.70 -8.57
N VAL A 218 22.72 5.82 -7.23
CA VAL A 218 23.75 6.44 -6.39
C VAL A 218 24.48 5.48 -5.45
N THR A 219 24.21 4.17 -5.57
CA THR A 219 24.76 3.14 -4.69
C THR A 219 25.34 1.98 -5.49
N VAL A 220 26.60 1.60 -5.22
CA VAL A 220 27.26 0.46 -5.86
C VAL A 220 26.54 -0.85 -5.58
N LYS A 221 26.51 -1.78 -6.56
CA LYS A 221 25.77 -3.06 -6.50
C LYS A 221 25.84 -3.79 -5.14
N PRO A 222 27.04 -4.08 -4.55
CA PRO A 222 27.14 -4.85 -3.31
C PRO A 222 26.58 -4.15 -2.06
N LEU A 223 26.31 -2.86 -2.13
CA LEU A 223 25.77 -2.06 -1.01
C LEU A 223 24.30 -1.68 -1.16
N ARG A 224 23.67 -2.03 -2.30
CA ARG A 224 22.27 -1.67 -2.61
C ARG A 224 21.29 -2.24 -1.57
N SER A 225 21.51 -3.48 -1.16
CA SER A 225 20.75 -4.15 -0.12
C SER A 225 20.72 -3.36 1.20
N LYS A 226 21.90 -2.99 1.70
CA LYS A 226 22.00 -2.18 2.93
C LYS A 226 21.38 -0.80 2.77
N ALA A 227 21.54 -0.18 1.59
CA ALA A 227 20.95 1.11 1.28
C ALA A 227 19.42 1.02 1.26
N ASN A 228 18.90 -0.03 0.65
CA ASN A 228 17.46 -0.28 0.59
C ASN A 228 16.82 -0.41 1.96
N ALA A 229 17.43 -1.17 2.85
CA ALA A 229 17.00 -1.27 4.24
C ALA A 229 16.85 0.11 4.91
N VAL A 230 17.81 1.01 4.70
CA VAL A 230 17.79 2.36 5.29
C VAL A 230 16.68 3.22 4.69
N ILE A 231 16.50 3.19 3.35
CA ILE A 231 15.44 4.00 2.72
C ILE A 231 14.04 3.50 3.09
N ASN A 232 13.86 2.18 3.24
CA ASN A 232 12.57 1.63 3.70
C ASN A 232 12.27 2.00 5.16
N LEU A 233 13.27 2.05 6.04
CA LEU A 233 13.10 2.60 7.39
C LEU A 233 12.67 4.07 7.35
N MET A 234 13.25 4.88 6.46
CA MET A 234 12.81 6.27 6.27
C MET A 234 11.38 6.36 5.76
N GLY A 235 10.98 5.47 4.83
CA GLY A 235 9.59 5.36 4.37
C GLY A 235 8.64 5.03 5.52
N SER A 236 8.97 4.02 6.31
CA SER A 236 8.18 3.62 7.49
C SER A 236 8.05 4.76 8.51
N ALA A 237 9.10 5.55 8.71
CA ALA A 237 9.05 6.74 9.58
C ALA A 237 8.03 7.78 9.06
N GLY A 238 7.94 7.97 7.73
CA GLY A 238 6.93 8.83 7.10
C GLY A 238 5.51 8.34 7.35
N GLY A 239 5.26 7.04 7.17
CA GLY A 239 3.96 6.43 7.44
C GLY A 239 3.55 6.55 8.92
N ILE A 240 4.45 6.21 9.84
CA ILE A 240 4.19 6.31 11.29
C ILE A 240 3.91 7.77 11.69
N LEU A 241 4.66 8.74 11.15
CA LEU A 241 4.41 10.15 11.43
C LEU A 241 2.98 10.56 11.06
N VAL A 242 2.48 10.12 9.91
CA VAL A 242 1.12 10.42 9.47
C VAL A 242 0.07 9.75 10.38
N LEU A 243 0.32 8.53 10.85
CA LEU A 243 -0.56 7.87 11.83
C LEU A 243 -0.58 8.63 13.17
N VAL A 244 0.57 9.11 13.64
CA VAL A 244 0.64 9.96 14.85
C VAL A 244 -0.15 11.27 14.64
N LEU A 245 -0.04 11.89 13.47
CA LEU A 245 -0.88 13.04 13.12
C LEU A 245 -2.37 12.67 13.11
N GLY A 246 -2.73 11.50 12.60
CA GLY A 246 -4.09 10.98 12.66
C GLY A 246 -4.63 10.89 14.10
N MET A 247 -3.78 10.48 15.06
CA MET A 247 -4.14 10.50 16.49
C MET A 247 -4.30 11.93 17.02
N VAL A 248 -3.39 12.83 16.67
CA VAL A 248 -3.46 14.25 17.10
C VAL A 248 -4.73 14.93 16.59
N PHE A 249 -5.11 14.67 15.35
CA PHE A 249 -6.34 15.20 14.75
C PHE A 249 -7.58 14.36 15.09
N ALA A 250 -7.40 13.26 15.83
CA ALA A 250 -8.44 12.30 16.20
C ALA A 250 -9.31 11.85 14.99
N THR A 251 -8.65 11.52 13.87
CA THR A 251 -9.31 11.15 12.61
C THR A 251 -10.14 9.85 12.72
N ALA A 252 -9.85 9.01 13.71
CA ALA A 252 -10.56 7.77 14.00
C ALA A 252 -11.80 7.96 14.87
N SER A 253 -12.00 9.14 15.46
CA SER A 253 -13.13 9.41 16.35
C SER A 253 -14.44 9.57 15.58
N VAL A 254 -15.49 8.88 16.02
CA VAL A 254 -16.85 9.04 15.46
C VAL A 254 -17.32 10.50 15.53
N ARG A 255 -16.97 11.21 16.60
CA ARG A 255 -17.28 12.63 16.75
C ARG A 255 -16.64 13.49 15.65
N ASN A 256 -15.53 13.05 15.08
CA ASN A 256 -14.81 13.71 13.99
C ASN A 256 -15.08 13.08 12.61
N SER A 257 -16.05 12.17 12.49
CA SER A 257 -16.32 11.46 11.22
C SER A 257 -16.67 12.40 10.05
N LEU A 258 -17.15 13.60 10.35
CA LEU A 258 -17.44 14.68 9.39
C LEU A 258 -16.53 15.92 9.59
N MET A 259 -15.36 15.75 10.21
CA MET A 259 -14.41 16.86 10.35
C MET A 259 -13.94 17.39 8.98
N SER A 260 -13.58 18.67 8.91
CA SER A 260 -12.85 19.17 7.74
C SER A 260 -11.41 18.64 7.76
N TYR A 261 -11.00 17.97 6.68
CA TYR A 261 -9.63 17.49 6.54
C TYR A 261 -8.63 18.55 6.09
N THR A 262 -9.05 19.84 5.95
CA THR A 262 -8.19 20.92 5.43
C THR A 262 -6.93 21.11 6.26
N ALA A 263 -7.04 21.21 7.58
CA ALA A 263 -5.88 21.36 8.45
C ALA A 263 -4.97 20.13 8.43
N TYR A 264 -5.56 18.93 8.43
CA TYR A 264 -4.84 17.67 8.38
C TYR A 264 -4.03 17.53 7.08
N PHE A 265 -4.65 17.73 5.91
CA PHE A 265 -3.97 17.65 4.62
C PHE A 265 -2.96 18.78 4.42
N ALA A 266 -3.24 19.99 4.93
CA ALA A 266 -2.29 21.09 4.90
C ALA A 266 -1.00 20.79 5.70
N VAL A 267 -1.12 20.17 6.88
CA VAL A 267 0.04 19.75 7.69
C VAL A 267 0.82 18.65 6.96
N ILE A 268 0.15 17.65 6.36
CA ILE A 268 0.83 16.59 5.59
C ILE A 268 1.54 17.20 4.37
N ALA A 269 0.87 18.08 3.61
CA ALA A 269 1.49 18.78 2.49
C ALA A 269 2.70 19.62 2.93
N ALA A 270 2.62 20.30 4.07
CA ALA A 270 3.75 21.06 4.62
C ALA A 270 4.93 20.14 4.99
N ILE A 271 4.66 18.96 5.57
CA ILE A 271 5.68 17.94 5.86
C ILE A 271 6.30 17.44 4.56
N MET A 272 5.48 17.13 3.54
CA MET A 272 5.98 16.71 2.24
C MET A 272 6.86 17.79 1.61
N LEU A 273 6.43 19.03 1.60
CA LEU A 273 7.22 20.14 1.05
C LEU A 273 8.52 20.38 1.84
N THR A 274 8.49 20.26 3.17
CA THR A 274 9.67 20.37 4.02
C THR A 274 10.66 19.25 3.72
N ALA A 275 10.20 18.01 3.61
CA ALA A 275 11.04 16.87 3.25
C ALA A 275 11.62 17.02 1.83
N LEU A 276 10.84 17.55 0.89
CA LEU A 276 11.32 17.87 -0.46
C LEU A 276 12.40 18.96 -0.43
N VAL A 277 12.24 20.01 0.36
CA VAL A 277 13.27 21.06 0.53
C VAL A 277 14.55 20.49 1.11
N ILE A 278 14.45 19.66 2.16
CA ILE A 278 15.62 18.96 2.73
C ILE A 278 16.30 18.12 1.65
N PHE A 279 15.53 17.34 0.88
CA PHE A 279 16.02 16.52 -0.22
C PHE A 279 16.77 17.39 -1.25
N LEU A 280 16.19 18.48 -1.73
CA LEU A 280 16.78 19.37 -2.73
C LEU A 280 18.06 20.08 -2.26
N LEU A 281 18.14 20.42 -0.98
CA LEU A 281 19.31 21.09 -0.41
C LEU A 281 20.47 20.14 -0.13
N THR A 282 20.19 18.85 0.03
CA THR A 282 21.15 17.87 0.52
C THR A 282 21.54 16.80 -0.49
N VAL A 283 20.64 16.39 -1.38
CA VAL A 283 20.89 15.35 -2.37
C VAL A 283 21.49 15.94 -3.63
N ARG A 284 22.67 15.43 -4.02
CA ARG A 284 23.42 15.83 -5.21
C ARG A 284 23.48 14.66 -6.18
N GLU A 285 22.33 14.36 -6.81
CA GLU A 285 22.18 13.19 -7.68
C GLU A 285 23.30 13.07 -8.73
N PRO A 286 23.63 14.12 -9.56
CA PRO A 286 24.64 13.98 -10.61
C PRO A 286 26.03 13.65 -10.07
N GLU A 287 26.41 14.30 -8.96
CA GLU A 287 27.71 14.07 -8.32
C GLU A 287 27.80 12.65 -7.73
N TRP A 288 26.74 12.22 -7.06
CA TRP A 288 26.71 10.92 -6.41
C TRP A 288 26.60 9.76 -7.41
N ALA A 289 25.88 9.95 -8.52
CA ALA A 289 25.82 8.99 -9.60
C ALA A 289 27.18 8.85 -10.29
N ALA A 290 27.88 9.96 -10.57
CA ALA A 290 29.23 9.92 -11.13
C ALA A 290 30.23 9.21 -10.20
N GLN A 291 30.15 9.46 -8.89
CA GLN A 291 30.99 8.77 -7.90
C GLN A 291 30.67 7.26 -7.84
N MET A 292 29.39 6.89 -7.95
CA MET A 292 28.98 5.47 -7.98
C MET A 292 29.60 4.74 -9.17
N VAL A 293 29.60 5.37 -10.36
CA VAL A 293 30.25 4.82 -11.55
C VAL A 293 31.76 4.67 -11.33
N GLN A 294 32.43 5.73 -10.82
CA GLN A 294 33.88 5.67 -10.53
C GLN A 294 34.22 4.57 -9.52
N ASP A 295 33.43 4.43 -8.45
CA ASP A 295 33.61 3.38 -7.46
C ASP A 295 33.37 1.99 -8.08
N SER A 296 32.39 1.84 -8.98
CA SER A 296 32.13 0.58 -9.67
C SER A 296 33.32 0.17 -10.54
N VAL A 297 33.91 1.10 -11.31
CA VAL A 297 35.14 0.87 -12.06
C VAL A 297 36.29 0.47 -11.12
N ARG A 298 36.50 1.29 -10.08
CA ARG A 298 37.61 1.09 -9.12
C ARG A 298 37.59 -0.28 -8.43
N TYR A 299 36.40 -0.83 -8.18
CA TYR A 299 36.22 -2.12 -7.53
C TYR A 299 35.95 -3.28 -8.51
N GLY A 300 36.02 -3.04 -9.83
CA GLY A 300 35.80 -4.06 -10.85
C GLY A 300 34.38 -4.64 -10.85
N LEU A 301 33.39 -3.80 -10.50
CA LEU A 301 31.97 -4.17 -10.39
C LEU A 301 31.18 -3.80 -11.67
N GLU A 302 31.86 -3.40 -12.74
CA GLU A 302 31.22 -3.18 -14.03
C GLU A 302 30.71 -4.51 -14.56
N ASP A 303 29.43 -4.56 -14.94
CA ASP A 303 28.98 -5.56 -15.88
C ASP A 303 29.80 -5.32 -17.15
N LYS A 304 30.56 -6.32 -17.61
CA LYS A 304 31.16 -6.26 -18.95
C LYS A 304 30.04 -5.83 -19.89
N PRO A 305 30.22 -4.79 -20.71
CA PRO A 305 29.23 -4.45 -21.72
C PRO A 305 28.84 -5.75 -22.41
N ALA A 306 27.56 -6.02 -22.48
CA ALA A 306 27.10 -7.20 -23.19
C ALA A 306 27.76 -7.14 -24.57
N GLU A 307 28.38 -8.22 -25.00
CA GLU A 307 29.06 -8.36 -26.30
C GLU A 307 28.22 -7.87 -27.49
N ALA A 308 26.94 -7.61 -27.27
CA ALA A 308 26.00 -7.01 -28.22
C ALA A 308 26.31 -5.54 -28.63
N GLU A 309 26.90 -4.71 -27.77
CA GLU A 309 27.30 -3.34 -28.16
C GLU A 309 28.62 -3.36 -28.92
N GLN A 310 29.55 -4.25 -28.62
CA GLN A 310 30.77 -4.42 -29.40
C GLN A 310 30.52 -5.05 -30.79
N LEU A 311 29.46 -5.83 -30.96
CA LEU A 311 29.05 -6.36 -32.27
C LEU A 311 28.32 -5.29 -33.11
N ALA A 312 27.68 -4.32 -32.52
CA ALA A 312 27.06 -3.20 -33.24
C ALA A 312 28.12 -2.15 -33.70
N GLU A 313 29.15 -1.89 -32.90
CA GLU A 313 30.21 -0.96 -33.22
C GLU A 313 31.20 -1.52 -34.24
N ASN A 314 31.34 -2.86 -34.32
CA ASN A 314 32.17 -3.55 -35.34
C ASN A 314 31.42 -3.88 -36.63
N ALA A 315 30.11 -3.63 -36.71
CA ALA A 315 29.31 -3.87 -37.93
C ALA A 315 29.37 -2.69 -38.92
N ASP A 316 29.83 -1.51 -38.50
CA ASP A 316 29.93 -0.32 -39.35
C ASP A 316 31.31 -0.10 -40.00
N VAL A 317 32.27 -1.00 -39.83
CA VAL A 317 33.58 -0.91 -40.46
C VAL A 317 34.02 -2.27 -41.02
N ALA A 318 33.44 -2.70 -42.15
CA ALA A 318 34.06 -3.66 -43.04
C ALA A 318 33.50 -3.55 -44.45
N GLU A 319 34.23 -2.90 -45.33
CA GLU A 319 34.11 -3.09 -46.77
C GLU A 319 34.46 -4.53 -47.19
N PRO A 320 33.85 -5.11 -48.22
CA PRO A 320 33.98 -6.53 -48.56
C PRO A 320 35.29 -6.80 -49.33
N ALA A 321 36.17 -7.53 -48.71
CA ALA A 321 37.28 -8.18 -49.41
C ALA A 321 36.88 -9.61 -49.82
N ALA A 322 36.91 -9.87 -51.12
CA ALA A 322 36.58 -11.15 -51.73
C ALA A 322 37.65 -12.21 -51.46
N GLY A 323 37.21 -13.42 -51.14
CA GLY A 323 37.96 -14.69 -51.36
C GLY A 323 38.66 -15.27 -50.15
N ALA A 324 37.93 -16.09 -49.36
CA ALA A 324 38.48 -17.21 -48.62
C ALA A 324 37.34 -18.22 -48.28
N GLU A 325 37.58 -19.48 -48.49
CA GLU A 325 36.67 -20.62 -48.26
C GLU A 325 36.26 -20.75 -46.79
N PRO A 326 35.08 -21.31 -46.47
CA PRO A 326 34.60 -21.36 -45.11
C PRO A 326 35.27 -22.47 -44.34
N MET A 327 36.09 -22.14 -43.37
CA MET A 327 36.53 -23.03 -42.33
C MET A 327 35.40 -23.15 -41.30
N GLU A 328 34.84 -24.32 -41.21
CA GLU A 328 33.81 -24.71 -40.23
C GLU A 328 34.38 -24.58 -38.81
N ALA A 329 34.23 -23.42 -38.20
CA ALA A 329 34.47 -23.22 -36.77
C ALA A 329 33.28 -23.77 -36.01
N ALA A 330 33.51 -24.86 -35.26
CA ALA A 330 32.55 -25.40 -34.32
C ALA A 330 32.05 -24.30 -33.37
N VAL A 331 30.83 -23.84 -33.56
CA VAL A 331 30.13 -22.98 -32.63
C VAL A 331 30.00 -23.75 -31.31
N PRO A 332 30.51 -23.23 -30.18
CA PRO A 332 30.21 -23.85 -28.88
C PRO A 332 28.71 -23.89 -28.72
N ALA A 333 28.14 -25.07 -28.53
CA ALA A 333 26.73 -25.26 -28.27
C ALA A 333 26.32 -24.35 -27.13
N GLN A 334 25.50 -23.33 -27.42
CA GLN A 334 24.83 -22.53 -26.38
C GLN A 334 24.08 -23.54 -25.52
N PRO A 335 24.17 -23.45 -24.17
CA PRO A 335 23.41 -24.34 -23.33
C PRO A 335 21.94 -24.18 -23.69
N GLU A 336 21.30 -25.27 -24.10
CA GLU A 336 19.88 -25.32 -24.40
C GLU A 336 19.12 -24.60 -23.26
N LYS A 337 18.28 -23.63 -23.60
CA LYS A 337 17.35 -23.01 -22.67
C LYS A 337 16.43 -24.11 -22.11
N LYS A 338 16.84 -24.75 -21.04
CA LYS A 338 15.97 -25.67 -20.30
C LYS A 338 14.87 -24.83 -19.66
N GLY A 339 13.73 -24.73 -20.31
CA GLY A 339 12.50 -24.20 -19.71
C GLY A 339 12.15 -25.03 -18.46
N LEU A 340 11.39 -24.46 -17.53
CA LEU A 340 10.93 -25.16 -16.32
C LEU A 340 10.33 -26.52 -16.67
N SER A 341 10.69 -27.54 -15.90
CA SER A 341 10.06 -28.85 -15.93
C SER A 341 8.55 -28.75 -15.61
N PRO A 342 7.74 -29.75 -15.97
CA PRO A 342 6.31 -29.74 -15.64
C PRO A 342 6.03 -29.59 -14.15
N GLU A 343 6.90 -30.15 -13.28
CA GLU A 343 6.77 -30.06 -11.82
C GLU A 343 7.14 -28.69 -11.28
N GLU A 344 8.17 -28.05 -11.83
CA GLU A 344 8.55 -26.68 -11.51
C GLU A 344 7.46 -25.68 -11.97
N LYS A 345 6.90 -25.87 -13.18
CA LYS A 345 5.76 -25.08 -13.66
C LYS A 345 4.56 -25.21 -12.73
N LYS A 346 4.26 -26.41 -12.24
CA LYS A 346 3.20 -26.64 -11.26
C LYS A 346 3.47 -25.89 -9.96
N SER A 347 4.69 -25.97 -9.44
CA SER A 347 5.10 -25.22 -8.24
C SER A 347 4.99 -23.71 -8.46
N MET A 348 5.39 -23.20 -9.63
CA MET A 348 5.28 -21.80 -10.01
C MET A 348 3.82 -21.32 -10.01
N ILE A 349 2.90 -22.08 -10.60
CA ILE A 349 1.47 -21.74 -10.62
C ILE A 349 0.93 -21.69 -9.18
N PHE A 350 1.27 -22.67 -8.33
CA PHE A 350 0.79 -22.71 -6.96
C PHE A 350 1.36 -21.58 -6.10
N ILE A 351 2.62 -21.17 -6.30
CA ILE A 351 3.16 -20.02 -5.56
C ILE A 351 2.52 -18.70 -6.01
N LEU A 352 2.33 -18.49 -7.33
CA LEU A 352 1.63 -17.32 -7.84
C LEU A 352 0.19 -17.26 -7.35
N LEU A 353 -0.51 -18.40 -7.32
CA LEU A 353 -1.85 -18.48 -6.74
C LEU A 353 -1.84 -18.16 -5.24
N SER A 354 -0.85 -18.66 -4.50
CA SER A 354 -0.68 -18.33 -3.08
C SER A 354 -0.47 -16.83 -2.87
N ILE A 355 0.33 -16.19 -3.73
CA ILE A 355 0.56 -14.74 -3.73
C ILE A 355 -0.78 -14.01 -3.89
N VAL A 356 -1.55 -14.33 -4.91
CA VAL A 356 -2.88 -13.73 -5.11
C VAL A 356 -3.74 -13.90 -3.86
N LEU A 357 -3.79 -15.09 -3.29
CA LEU A 357 -4.67 -15.39 -2.15
C LEU A 357 -4.28 -14.63 -0.87
N TRP A 358 -3.00 -14.60 -0.47
CA TRP A 358 -2.64 -13.81 0.72
C TRP A 358 -2.73 -12.30 0.49
N PHE A 359 -2.51 -11.81 -0.74
CA PHE A 359 -2.78 -10.42 -1.08
C PHE A 359 -4.27 -10.11 -1.02
N PHE A 360 -5.17 -11.03 -1.43
CA PHE A 360 -6.61 -10.88 -1.24
C PHE A 360 -6.97 -10.71 0.25
N GLY A 361 -6.39 -11.52 1.12
CA GLY A 361 -6.61 -11.40 2.56
C GLY A 361 -6.07 -10.09 3.14
N TYR A 362 -4.80 -9.79 2.89
CA TYR A 362 -4.13 -8.64 3.49
C TYR A 362 -4.65 -7.30 2.98
N ASN A 363 -4.80 -7.14 1.65
CA ASN A 363 -5.25 -5.88 1.06
C ASN A 363 -6.71 -5.55 1.38
N ALA A 364 -7.57 -6.53 1.63
CA ALA A 364 -8.91 -6.26 2.12
C ALA A 364 -8.86 -5.50 3.45
N VAL A 365 -8.02 -5.97 4.36
CA VAL A 365 -7.86 -5.32 5.67
C VAL A 365 -7.23 -3.94 5.50
N THR A 366 -6.11 -3.80 4.79
CA THR A 366 -5.42 -2.51 4.65
C THR A 366 -6.28 -1.44 4.00
N SER A 367 -7.11 -1.79 3.00
CA SER A 367 -7.95 -0.83 2.28
C SER A 367 -9.26 -0.45 3.00
N LYS A 368 -9.72 -1.26 3.95
CA LYS A 368 -11.03 -1.07 4.61
C LYS A 368 -10.95 -0.92 6.11
N TYR A 369 -9.76 -1.08 6.69
CA TYR A 369 -9.61 -1.13 8.14
C TYR A 369 -10.00 0.18 8.84
N SER A 370 -9.69 1.34 8.28
CA SER A 370 -10.06 2.62 8.88
C SER A 370 -11.58 2.75 9.06
N VAL A 371 -12.34 2.37 8.04
CA VAL A 371 -13.82 2.37 8.09
C VAL A 371 -14.33 1.30 9.06
N TYR A 372 -13.76 0.10 9.01
CA TYR A 372 -14.13 -1.00 9.91
C TYR A 372 -13.87 -0.66 11.39
N ALA A 373 -12.70 -0.11 11.68
CA ALA A 373 -12.32 0.25 13.05
C ALA A 373 -13.22 1.34 13.63
N SER A 374 -13.62 2.30 12.81
CA SER A 374 -14.52 3.39 13.23
C SER A 374 -15.95 2.89 13.48
N ASN A 375 -16.48 1.98 12.64
CA ASN A 375 -17.89 1.60 12.66
C ASN A 375 -18.19 0.30 13.46
N ILE A 376 -17.20 -0.61 13.59
CA ILE A 376 -17.38 -1.91 14.26
C ILE A 376 -16.59 -2.00 15.56
N LEU A 377 -15.33 -1.56 15.57
CA LEU A 377 -14.47 -1.72 16.75
C LEU A 377 -14.53 -0.52 17.68
N HIS A 378 -14.98 0.63 17.19
CA HIS A 378 -14.97 1.92 17.91
C HIS A 378 -13.61 2.24 18.54
N LYS A 379 -12.52 1.88 17.83
CA LYS A 379 -11.14 2.02 18.27
C LYS A 379 -10.34 2.93 17.32
N ASP A 380 -9.27 3.51 17.86
CA ASP A 380 -8.35 4.29 17.05
C ASP A 380 -7.52 3.37 16.12
N TYR A 381 -7.83 3.40 14.81
CA TYR A 381 -7.12 2.63 13.80
C TYR A 381 -5.66 3.07 13.68
N ASN A 382 -5.32 4.33 13.98
CA ASN A 382 -3.95 4.83 13.88
C ASN A 382 -3.03 4.07 14.82
N LEU A 383 -3.45 3.89 16.09
CA LEU A 383 -2.65 3.16 17.08
C LEU A 383 -2.42 1.70 16.67
N THR A 384 -3.45 1.01 16.23
CA THR A 384 -3.32 -0.40 15.83
C THR A 384 -2.42 -0.57 14.59
N LEU A 385 -2.50 0.36 13.63
CA LEU A 385 -1.62 0.37 12.46
C LEU A 385 -0.16 0.69 12.82
N ILE A 386 0.10 1.62 13.76
CA ILE A 386 1.44 1.88 14.28
C ILE A 386 2.03 0.61 14.89
N ILE A 387 1.24 -0.12 15.71
CA ILE A 387 1.66 -1.37 16.34
C ILE A 387 2.01 -2.42 15.28
N ALA A 388 1.14 -2.60 14.27
CA ALA A 388 1.38 -3.54 13.18
C ALA A 388 2.64 -3.20 12.39
N GLN A 389 2.82 -1.92 12.04
CA GLN A 389 3.96 -1.45 11.26
C GLN A 389 5.27 -1.54 12.05
N ALA A 390 5.27 -1.18 13.34
CA ALA A 390 6.42 -1.33 14.22
C ALA A 390 6.82 -2.79 14.39
N ALA A 391 5.84 -3.69 14.61
CA ALA A 391 6.07 -5.12 14.72
C ALA A 391 6.65 -5.71 13.44
N ALA A 392 6.17 -5.28 12.26
CA ALA A 392 6.72 -5.67 10.97
C ALA A 392 8.20 -5.25 10.84
N ILE A 393 8.52 -3.98 11.11
CA ILE A 393 9.88 -3.44 11.03
C ILE A 393 10.85 -4.22 11.91
N ILE A 394 10.47 -4.47 13.18
CA ILE A 394 11.31 -5.19 14.14
C ILE A 394 11.53 -6.64 13.71
N SER A 395 10.56 -7.26 13.05
CA SER A 395 10.62 -8.67 12.67
C SER A 395 11.40 -8.94 11.37
N TYR A 396 11.66 -7.95 10.52
CA TYR A 396 12.38 -8.16 9.26
C TYR A 396 13.74 -8.84 9.46
N LEU A 397 14.55 -8.37 10.39
CA LEU A 397 15.87 -8.96 10.66
C LEU A 397 15.79 -10.40 11.19
N PRO A 398 15.01 -10.69 12.25
CA PRO A 398 14.86 -12.06 12.73
C PRO A 398 14.30 -13.02 11.68
N VAL A 399 13.35 -12.58 10.87
CA VAL A 399 12.72 -13.38 9.81
C VAL A 399 13.73 -13.79 8.75
N GLY A 400 14.59 -12.87 8.27
CA GLY A 400 15.66 -13.20 7.34
C GLY A 400 16.62 -14.26 7.89
N MET A 401 17.01 -14.14 9.17
CA MET A 401 17.86 -15.13 9.86
C MET A 401 17.16 -16.49 10.04
N ILE A 402 15.86 -16.50 10.30
CA ILE A 402 15.08 -17.74 10.40
C ILE A 402 14.98 -18.41 9.03
N ALA A 403 14.66 -17.65 7.98
CA ALA A 403 14.53 -18.16 6.62
C ALA A 403 15.82 -18.84 6.12
N SER A 404 17.00 -18.30 6.47
CA SER A 404 18.28 -18.89 6.12
C SER A 404 18.54 -20.25 6.77
N LYS A 405 17.99 -20.50 7.97
CA LYS A 405 18.15 -21.76 8.70
C LYS A 405 17.09 -22.80 8.33
N VAL A 406 15.84 -22.36 8.18
CA VAL A 406 14.67 -23.25 8.08
C VAL A 406 14.21 -23.46 6.64
N GLY A 407 14.53 -22.52 5.74
CA GLY A 407 14.09 -22.45 4.35
C GLY A 407 12.91 -21.50 4.15
N ARG A 408 12.80 -20.93 2.93
CA ARG A 408 11.80 -19.90 2.59
C ARG A 408 10.37 -20.43 2.65
N LYS A 409 10.12 -21.62 2.09
CA LYS A 409 8.79 -22.24 2.08
C LYS A 409 8.21 -22.41 3.48
N LYS A 410 8.99 -22.93 4.43
CA LYS A 410 8.54 -23.12 5.81
C LYS A 410 8.29 -21.79 6.51
N THR A 411 9.14 -20.80 6.24
CA THR A 411 9.00 -19.44 6.79
C THR A 411 7.74 -18.75 6.26
N ILE A 412 7.48 -18.79 4.94
CA ILE A 412 6.23 -18.26 4.36
C ILE A 412 5.00 -18.97 4.96
N ARG A 413 5.02 -20.31 5.08
CA ARG A 413 3.91 -21.04 5.69
C ARG A 413 3.65 -20.61 7.12
N ALA A 414 4.71 -20.40 7.92
CA ALA A 414 4.55 -19.84 9.27
C ALA A 414 3.93 -18.44 9.25
N GLY A 415 4.36 -17.56 8.34
CA GLY A 415 3.78 -16.25 8.13
C GLY A 415 2.29 -16.32 7.76
N VAL A 416 1.93 -17.18 6.81
CA VAL A 416 0.52 -17.36 6.39
C VAL A 416 -0.34 -17.93 7.54
N ILE A 417 0.19 -18.86 8.34
CA ILE A 417 -0.49 -19.35 9.55
C ILE A 417 -0.74 -18.21 10.55
N MET A 418 0.30 -17.43 10.86
CA MET A 418 0.19 -16.28 11.75
C MET A 418 -0.84 -15.27 11.24
N LEU A 419 -0.85 -14.99 9.92
CA LEU A 419 -1.82 -14.07 9.31
C LEU A 419 -3.25 -14.62 9.40
N THR A 420 -3.44 -15.91 9.14
CA THR A 420 -4.74 -16.59 9.25
C THR A 420 -5.25 -16.56 10.70
N VAL A 421 -4.38 -16.81 11.68
CA VAL A 421 -4.73 -16.74 13.09
C VAL A 421 -5.07 -15.30 13.50
N ALA A 422 -4.25 -14.31 13.11
CA ALA A 422 -4.49 -12.92 13.43
C ALA A 422 -5.86 -12.43 12.90
N PHE A 423 -6.16 -12.71 11.64
CA PHE A 423 -7.44 -12.33 11.03
C PHE A 423 -8.59 -13.19 11.54
N GLY A 424 -8.37 -14.49 11.77
CA GLY A 424 -9.36 -15.39 12.34
C GLY A 424 -9.81 -14.97 13.75
N VAL A 425 -8.89 -14.58 14.61
CA VAL A 425 -9.21 -14.02 15.93
C VAL A 425 -9.86 -12.64 15.80
N ALA A 426 -9.31 -11.77 14.92
CA ALA A 426 -9.86 -10.44 14.68
C ALA A 426 -11.33 -10.48 14.20
N ALA A 427 -11.76 -11.54 13.52
CA ALA A 427 -13.15 -11.74 13.10
C ALA A 427 -14.15 -11.76 14.25
N PHE A 428 -13.71 -12.15 15.44
CA PHE A 428 -14.54 -12.21 16.67
C PHE A 428 -14.38 -10.98 17.57
N LEU A 429 -13.44 -10.08 17.26
CA LEU A 429 -13.26 -8.87 18.06
C LEU A 429 -14.38 -7.86 17.79
N ARG A 430 -14.82 -7.23 18.85
CA ARG A 430 -15.85 -6.19 18.88
C ARG A 430 -15.37 -5.02 19.74
N ASP A 431 -16.18 -3.98 19.86
CA ASP A 431 -15.95 -2.80 20.70
C ASP A 431 -15.64 -3.14 22.16
N THR A 432 -16.34 -4.15 22.71
CA THR A 432 -16.17 -4.65 24.07
C THR A 432 -14.92 -5.50 24.27
N SER A 433 -14.24 -5.90 23.20
CA SER A 433 -13.05 -6.76 23.29
C SER A 433 -11.86 -6.02 23.92
N PRO A 434 -11.01 -6.71 24.71
CA PRO A 434 -9.83 -6.12 25.31
C PRO A 434 -8.89 -5.51 24.24
N SER A 435 -8.53 -4.24 24.40
CA SER A 435 -7.64 -3.55 23.45
C SER A 435 -6.26 -4.24 23.33
N LEU A 436 -5.79 -4.87 24.42
CA LEU A 436 -4.54 -5.63 24.40
C LEU A 436 -4.59 -6.80 23.40
N LEU A 437 -5.70 -7.55 23.37
CA LEU A 437 -5.87 -8.68 22.44
C LEU A 437 -5.89 -8.19 21.00
N MET A 438 -6.58 -7.08 20.74
CA MET A 438 -6.61 -6.48 19.40
C MET A 438 -5.23 -6.01 18.97
N ASN A 439 -4.52 -5.29 19.82
CA ASN A 439 -3.15 -4.82 19.54
C ASN A 439 -2.20 -6.00 19.30
N ALA A 440 -2.35 -7.10 20.06
CA ALA A 440 -1.56 -8.31 19.86
C ALA A 440 -1.86 -8.97 18.48
N MET A 441 -3.12 -8.99 18.04
CA MET A 441 -3.46 -9.52 16.72
C MET A 441 -2.92 -8.65 15.59
N PHE A 442 -2.95 -7.32 15.73
CA PHE A 442 -2.34 -6.42 14.75
C PHE A 442 -0.80 -6.51 14.73
N ALA A 443 -0.16 -6.65 15.88
CA ALA A 443 1.27 -6.95 15.94
C ALA A 443 1.59 -8.28 15.23
N LEU A 444 0.80 -9.32 15.50
CA LEU A 444 0.95 -10.63 14.86
C LEU A 444 0.75 -10.54 13.33
N ALA A 445 -0.24 -9.77 12.87
CA ALA A 445 -0.45 -9.54 11.44
C ALA A 445 0.74 -8.80 10.78
N GLY A 446 1.33 -7.82 11.47
CA GLY A 446 2.53 -7.13 11.02
C GLY A 446 3.74 -8.07 10.89
N ILE A 447 4.01 -8.89 11.91
CA ILE A 447 5.06 -9.93 11.88
C ILE A 447 4.80 -10.94 10.75
N ALA A 448 3.54 -11.37 10.61
CA ALA A 448 3.13 -12.32 9.58
C ALA A 448 3.38 -11.77 8.18
N TRP A 449 2.97 -10.53 7.95
CA TRP A 449 3.19 -9.86 6.66
C TRP A 449 4.67 -9.72 6.33
N ALA A 450 5.49 -9.26 7.28
CA ALA A 450 6.93 -9.18 7.10
C ALA A 450 7.53 -10.56 6.76
N THR A 451 7.07 -11.61 7.45
CA THR A 451 7.53 -13.00 7.25
C THR A 451 7.20 -13.52 5.85
N ILE A 452 6.04 -13.17 5.31
CA ILE A 452 5.64 -13.53 3.94
C ILE A 452 6.44 -12.70 2.93
N ASN A 453 6.47 -11.39 3.10
CA ASN A 453 6.98 -10.45 2.11
C ASN A 453 8.47 -10.63 1.83
N VAL A 454 9.29 -10.76 2.88
CA VAL A 454 10.76 -10.98 2.76
C VAL A 454 11.09 -12.23 1.94
N ASN A 455 10.24 -13.24 1.93
CA ASN A 455 10.56 -14.56 1.35
C ASN A 455 9.85 -14.85 0.03
N SER A 456 8.75 -14.14 -0.29
CA SER A 456 7.88 -14.51 -1.41
C SER A 456 8.49 -14.23 -2.77
N PHE A 457 9.03 -13.05 -2.99
CA PHE A 457 9.64 -12.68 -4.26
C PHE A 457 10.92 -13.48 -4.54
N PRO A 458 11.89 -13.57 -3.60
CA PRO A 458 13.07 -14.39 -3.81
C PRO A 458 12.74 -15.85 -4.14
N MET A 459 11.68 -16.41 -3.52
CA MET A 459 11.27 -17.78 -3.79
C MET A 459 10.78 -17.98 -5.23
N VAL A 460 10.14 -16.96 -5.83
CA VAL A 460 9.71 -17.00 -7.25
C VAL A 460 10.89 -16.90 -8.19
N VAL A 461 11.83 -15.98 -7.90
CA VAL A 461 13.00 -15.73 -8.75
C VAL A 461 14.01 -16.87 -8.71
N GLU A 462 14.15 -17.56 -7.57
CA GLU A 462 15.07 -18.72 -7.43
C GLU A 462 14.63 -19.94 -8.24
N MET A 463 13.40 -20.00 -8.72
CA MET A 463 12.93 -21.09 -9.59
C MET A 463 13.30 -20.89 -11.06
N CYS A 464 13.86 -19.75 -11.45
CA CYS A 464 14.18 -19.45 -12.84
C CYS A 464 15.68 -19.39 -13.12
N SER A 465 16.05 -19.54 -14.39
CA SER A 465 17.42 -19.29 -14.86
C SER A 465 17.73 -17.80 -14.84
N GLU A 466 19.01 -17.42 -14.76
CA GLU A 466 19.45 -16.02 -14.78
C GLU A 466 18.89 -15.22 -15.98
N SER A 467 18.70 -15.88 -17.14
CA SER A 467 18.14 -15.29 -18.35
C SER A 467 16.64 -14.96 -18.25
N ASP A 468 15.91 -15.58 -17.32
CA ASP A 468 14.45 -15.48 -17.23
C ASP A 468 13.95 -14.69 -16.00
N VAL A 469 14.86 -14.17 -15.17
CA VAL A 469 14.55 -13.42 -13.93
C VAL A 469 13.53 -12.31 -14.20
N GLY A 470 13.70 -11.53 -15.25
CA GLY A 470 12.78 -10.44 -15.59
C GLY A 470 11.35 -10.93 -15.89
N ARG A 471 11.18 -12.08 -16.56
CA ARG A 471 9.89 -12.68 -16.83
C ARG A 471 9.16 -13.11 -15.55
N TYR A 472 9.87 -13.76 -14.63
CA TYR A 472 9.27 -14.26 -13.39
C TYR A 472 9.02 -13.14 -12.39
N THR A 473 9.86 -12.13 -12.36
CA THR A 473 9.59 -10.86 -11.68
C THR A 473 8.28 -10.24 -12.19
N GLY A 474 8.11 -10.16 -13.51
CA GLY A 474 6.88 -9.68 -14.13
C GLY A 474 5.64 -10.49 -13.71
N LEU A 475 5.74 -11.82 -13.66
CA LEU A 475 4.64 -12.69 -13.20
C LEU A 475 4.28 -12.45 -11.72
N TYR A 476 5.28 -12.30 -10.85
CA TYR A 476 5.07 -11.95 -9.44
C TYR A 476 4.29 -10.65 -9.29
N TYR A 477 4.75 -9.58 -9.93
CA TYR A 477 4.08 -8.28 -9.87
C TYR A 477 2.69 -8.30 -10.51
N THR A 478 2.51 -9.01 -11.63
CA THR A 478 1.19 -9.16 -12.24
C THR A 478 0.21 -9.85 -11.29
N ALA A 479 0.64 -10.92 -10.62
CA ALA A 479 -0.19 -11.65 -9.66
C ALA A 479 -0.55 -10.76 -8.44
N SER A 480 0.43 -10.08 -7.86
CA SER A 480 0.21 -9.21 -6.70
C SER A 480 -0.65 -7.98 -7.05
N MET A 481 -0.39 -7.31 -8.18
CA MET A 481 -1.17 -6.15 -8.61
C MET A 481 -2.60 -6.51 -9.00
N ALA A 482 -2.82 -7.64 -9.68
CA ALA A 482 -4.17 -8.13 -9.97
C ALA A 482 -4.98 -8.32 -8.68
N ALA A 483 -4.36 -8.89 -7.64
CA ALA A 483 -4.99 -9.00 -6.33
C ALA A 483 -5.27 -7.63 -5.71
N GLN A 484 -4.33 -6.69 -5.76
CA GLN A 484 -4.49 -5.35 -5.20
C GLN A 484 -5.61 -4.54 -5.88
N VAL A 485 -5.82 -4.71 -7.19
CA VAL A 485 -6.93 -4.08 -7.92
C VAL A 485 -8.27 -4.73 -7.54
N ALA A 486 -8.33 -6.06 -7.54
CA ALA A 486 -9.60 -6.77 -7.34
C ALA A 486 -10.09 -6.74 -5.86
N THR A 487 -9.17 -6.74 -4.89
CA THR A 487 -9.50 -6.91 -3.47
C THR A 487 -10.37 -5.80 -2.89
N PRO A 488 -10.09 -4.49 -3.07
CA PRO A 488 -10.93 -3.44 -2.49
C PRO A 488 -12.36 -3.47 -3.01
N MET A 489 -12.53 -3.87 -4.28
CA MET A 489 -13.85 -4.00 -4.91
C MET A 489 -14.61 -5.20 -4.36
N LEU A 490 -13.96 -6.37 -4.33
CA LEU A 490 -14.59 -7.61 -3.86
C LEU A 490 -14.93 -7.56 -2.37
N SER A 491 -14.00 -7.11 -1.54
CA SER A 491 -14.24 -6.93 -0.10
C SER A 491 -15.33 -5.90 0.15
N GLY A 492 -15.35 -4.79 -0.59
CA GLY A 492 -16.40 -3.78 -0.53
C GLY A 492 -17.77 -4.35 -0.88
N LEU A 493 -17.87 -5.13 -1.97
CA LEU A 493 -19.12 -5.78 -2.38
C LEU A 493 -19.66 -6.73 -1.30
N LEU A 494 -18.78 -7.49 -0.66
CA LEU A 494 -19.19 -8.39 0.42
C LEU A 494 -19.60 -7.61 1.67
N MET A 495 -18.91 -6.52 2.00
CA MET A 495 -19.28 -5.63 3.09
C MET A 495 -20.65 -4.97 2.88
N ASP A 496 -20.96 -4.54 1.66
CA ASP A 496 -22.28 -3.95 1.33
C ASP A 496 -23.42 -4.98 1.40
N LYS A 497 -23.16 -6.26 1.09
CA LYS A 497 -24.19 -7.31 1.08
C LYS A 497 -24.36 -8.06 2.39
N LEU A 498 -23.28 -8.29 3.12
CA LEU A 498 -23.23 -9.16 4.30
C LEU A 498 -22.90 -8.40 5.59
N GLY A 499 -22.66 -7.07 5.48
CA GLY A 499 -22.19 -6.24 6.57
C GLY A 499 -20.67 -6.17 6.67
N MET A 500 -20.17 -5.16 7.38
CA MET A 500 -18.72 -4.91 7.50
C MET A 500 -18.00 -6.02 8.25
N THR A 501 -18.70 -6.76 9.12
CA THR A 501 -18.12 -7.87 9.90
C THR A 501 -17.55 -9.01 9.06
N VAL A 502 -17.89 -9.08 7.76
CA VAL A 502 -17.33 -10.05 6.81
C VAL A 502 -15.85 -9.81 6.51
N LEU A 503 -15.29 -8.61 6.79
CA LEU A 503 -13.95 -8.22 6.42
C LEU A 503 -12.87 -9.19 6.93
N PHE A 504 -12.82 -9.45 8.22
CA PHE A 504 -11.83 -10.35 8.81
C PHE A 504 -12.08 -11.84 8.51
N PRO A 505 -13.33 -12.37 8.52
CA PRO A 505 -13.61 -13.71 7.98
C PRO A 505 -13.14 -13.89 6.54
N TYR A 506 -13.41 -12.93 5.66
CA TYR A 506 -12.90 -12.91 4.30
C TYR A 506 -11.36 -13.01 4.28
N ALA A 507 -10.68 -12.13 5.00
CA ALA A 507 -9.22 -12.10 5.06
C ALA A 507 -8.63 -13.41 5.60
N ALA A 508 -9.24 -13.99 6.63
CA ALA A 508 -8.82 -15.27 7.22
C ALA A 508 -9.00 -16.44 6.24
N VAL A 509 -10.14 -16.50 5.54
CA VAL A 509 -10.41 -17.56 4.54
C VAL A 509 -9.39 -17.50 3.39
N PHE A 510 -9.16 -16.33 2.80
CA PHE A 510 -8.18 -16.20 1.72
C PHE A 510 -6.74 -16.50 2.19
N SER A 511 -6.37 -16.09 3.40
CA SER A 511 -5.07 -16.47 3.99
C SER A 511 -4.97 -17.98 4.22
N ALA A 512 -6.03 -18.63 4.70
CA ALA A 512 -6.06 -20.08 4.87
C ALA A 512 -5.97 -20.83 3.53
N LEU A 513 -6.66 -20.34 2.48
CA LEU A 513 -6.55 -20.90 1.13
C LEU A 513 -5.12 -20.77 0.58
N ALA A 514 -4.43 -19.66 0.88
CA ALA A 514 -3.02 -19.51 0.54
C ALA A 514 -2.12 -20.57 1.22
N LEU A 515 -2.45 -20.97 2.46
CA LEU A 515 -1.74 -22.06 3.14
C LEU A 515 -1.93 -23.41 2.43
N VAL A 516 -3.16 -23.66 1.93
CA VAL A 516 -3.47 -24.87 1.16
C VAL A 516 -2.67 -24.90 -0.15
N THR A 517 -2.66 -23.81 -0.91
CA THR A 517 -1.91 -23.73 -2.17
C THR A 517 -0.39 -23.83 -1.96
N MET A 518 0.15 -23.22 -0.89
CA MET A 518 1.56 -23.36 -0.49
C MET A 518 1.96 -24.79 -0.12
N HIS A 519 1.02 -25.67 0.21
CA HIS A 519 1.32 -27.08 0.44
C HIS A 519 1.84 -27.77 -0.83
N PHE A 520 1.26 -27.40 -1.98
CA PHE A 520 1.59 -27.98 -3.30
C PHE A 520 2.82 -27.38 -3.97
N VAL A 521 3.46 -26.39 -3.37
CA VAL A 521 4.72 -25.82 -3.86
C VAL A 521 5.87 -26.73 -3.39
N HIS A 522 6.65 -27.30 -4.31
CA HIS A 522 7.75 -28.22 -3.99
C HIS A 522 9.13 -27.68 -4.39
N HIS A 523 9.20 -26.65 -5.22
CA HIS A 523 10.44 -26.05 -5.74
C HIS A 523 10.60 -24.60 -5.24
N GLY A 524 11.80 -24.02 -5.36
CA GLY A 524 12.10 -22.66 -4.92
C GLY A 524 12.38 -22.53 -3.40
N ASP A 525 12.53 -23.65 -2.69
CA ASP A 525 12.82 -23.66 -1.23
C ASP A 525 14.33 -23.74 -0.98
N SER A 526 15.08 -22.76 -1.48
CA SER A 526 16.49 -22.64 -1.13
C SER A 526 16.66 -22.18 0.32
N ARG A 527 17.79 -22.53 0.91
CA ARG A 527 18.24 -21.96 2.19
C ARG A 527 19.22 -20.84 1.87
N PRO A 528 18.78 -19.58 1.86
CA PRO A 528 19.67 -18.47 1.58
C PRO A 528 20.80 -18.44 2.60
N GLU A 529 22.01 -18.05 2.18
CA GLU A 529 23.09 -17.81 3.13
C GLU A 529 22.64 -16.79 4.18
N ALA A 530 23.00 -17.02 5.44
CA ALA A 530 22.60 -16.16 6.55
C ALA A 530 23.21 -14.77 6.37
N LYS A 531 22.42 -13.81 5.92
CA LYS A 531 22.81 -12.41 5.82
C LYS A 531 22.91 -11.81 7.23
N LYS A 532 23.96 -11.02 7.50
CA LYS A 532 24.21 -10.40 8.81
C LYS A 532 23.85 -8.92 8.79
N GLY A 533 23.25 -8.43 9.87
CA GLY A 533 22.91 -7.03 10.04
C GLY A 533 21.89 -6.54 9.01
N LEU A 534 22.09 -5.33 8.45
CA LEU A 534 21.19 -4.70 7.49
C LEU A 534 21.08 -5.44 6.13
N ASP A 535 22.00 -6.35 5.81
CA ASP A 535 21.90 -7.14 4.59
C ASP A 535 20.71 -8.13 4.61
N ALA A 536 20.21 -8.45 5.81
CA ALA A 536 19.01 -9.28 5.96
C ALA A 536 17.72 -8.57 5.53
N LEU A 537 17.77 -7.26 5.30
CA LEU A 537 16.64 -6.44 4.84
C LEU A 537 16.58 -6.30 3.29
N GLU A 538 17.48 -6.97 2.56
CA GLU A 538 17.55 -6.90 1.09
C GLU A 538 16.26 -7.36 0.39
N ASP A 539 15.57 -8.29 1.03
CA ASP A 539 14.38 -8.92 0.45
C ASP A 539 13.07 -8.08 0.66
N LEU A 540 13.20 -6.82 1.11
CA LEU A 540 12.08 -5.91 1.38
C LEU A 540 11.53 -5.16 0.15
N ASP A 541 12.21 -5.26 -0.99
CA ASP A 541 11.91 -4.47 -2.19
C ASP A 541 10.78 -5.02 -3.07
N ASN A 542 10.01 -5.96 -2.58
CA ASN A 542 9.01 -6.65 -3.40
C ASN A 542 7.60 -6.56 -2.86
#